data_2769bd1df6ef7ea45968df5b2dd08db1
#
_entry.id   2769bd1df6ef7ea45968df5b2dd08db1
#
_cell.length_a   1.000
_cell.length_b   1.000
_cell.length_c   1.000
_cell.angle_alpha   90.00
_cell.angle_beta   90.00
_cell.angle_gamma   90.00
#
_symmetry.space_group_name_H-M   'P 1'
#
loop_
_entity.id
_entity.type
_entity.pdbx_description
1 polymer ?
#
loop_
_entity_poly.entity_id
_entity_poly.type
_entity_poly.pdbx_seq_one_letter_code
_entity_poly.pdbx_strand_id
1 'polypeptide(L)'
;MVKNKSIIINDDNYLKYQKNNIIIIEGISNVNIDFNYSEIKTPVYIKECVIKNMYLNSTWFRKGFVLENCIVLNDINHEMGGHNYSEIHIHTNIFLGFFDFFDCHFFERMTVNNNIFIKGTNLIGNTCKGYKNIFDKGLELYENIGRLNEEN
;
A
#
# COMPACT_ATOMS: atom_id res chain seq x y z
N MET A 1 -24.10 -21.40 -7.86
CA MET A 1 -23.27 -20.21 -7.62
C MET A 1 -22.13 -20.59 -6.66
N VAL A 2 -20.92 -20.71 -7.16
CA VAL A 2 -19.74 -20.85 -6.28
C VAL A 2 -19.55 -19.49 -5.61
N LYS A 3 -19.84 -19.39 -4.30
CA LYS A 3 -19.45 -18.22 -3.52
C LYS A 3 -17.92 -18.15 -3.57
N ASN A 4 -17.35 -17.23 -4.32
CA ASN A 4 -15.92 -16.96 -4.26
C ASN A 4 -15.58 -16.58 -2.81
N LYS A 5 -15.04 -17.55 -2.08
CA LYS A 5 -14.67 -17.35 -0.69
C LYS A 5 -13.55 -16.32 -0.66
N SER A 6 -13.75 -15.25 0.08
CA SER A 6 -12.71 -14.23 0.26
C SER A 6 -11.50 -14.85 0.96
N ILE A 7 -10.32 -14.65 0.40
CA ILE A 7 -9.05 -15.06 1.01
C ILE A 7 -8.60 -13.94 1.95
N ILE A 8 -8.18 -14.32 3.16
CA ILE A 8 -7.63 -13.36 4.14
C ILE A 8 -6.14 -13.65 4.30
N ILE A 9 -5.31 -12.64 4.07
CA ILE A 9 -3.86 -12.69 4.25
C ILE A 9 -3.49 -11.70 5.36
N ASN A 10 -2.83 -12.21 6.39
CA ASN A 10 -2.46 -11.46 7.58
C ASN A 10 -1.13 -11.96 8.17
N ASP A 11 -0.74 -11.45 9.32
CA ASP A 11 0.49 -11.83 10.04
C ASP A 11 0.64 -13.32 10.31
N ASP A 12 -0.46 -14.01 10.51
CA ASP A 12 -0.43 -15.45 10.86
C ASP A 12 -0.16 -16.34 9.64
N ASN A 13 -0.40 -15.84 8.43
CA ASN A 13 -0.40 -16.70 7.24
C ASN A 13 0.38 -16.17 6.03
N TYR A 14 0.86 -14.92 6.03
CA TYR A 14 1.51 -14.35 4.85
C TYR A 14 2.77 -15.11 4.40
N LEU A 15 3.46 -15.79 5.31
CA LEU A 15 4.65 -16.59 4.98
C LEU A 15 4.34 -17.78 4.07
N LYS A 16 3.08 -18.20 3.95
CA LYS A 16 2.65 -19.22 2.98
C LYS A 16 2.85 -18.79 1.52
N TYR A 17 2.94 -17.48 1.31
CA TYR A 17 3.15 -16.87 -0.02
C TYR A 17 4.63 -16.61 -0.31
N GLN A 18 5.54 -17.07 0.55
CA GLN A 18 6.98 -16.85 0.35
C GLN A 18 7.54 -17.76 -0.75
N LYS A 19 8.23 -17.14 -1.70
CA LYS A 19 9.00 -17.79 -2.77
C LYS A 19 10.35 -17.08 -2.88
N ASN A 20 11.45 -17.81 -2.83
CA ASN A 20 12.81 -17.24 -2.94
C ASN A 20 13.05 -16.03 -2.02
N ASN A 21 12.63 -16.12 -0.76
CA ASN A 21 12.75 -15.06 0.25
C ASN A 21 11.97 -13.77 -0.08
N ILE A 22 10.95 -13.84 -0.92
CA ILE A 22 10.03 -12.75 -1.23
C ILE A 22 8.61 -13.24 -0.98
N ILE A 23 7.76 -12.43 -0.37
CA ILE A 23 6.33 -12.67 -0.28
C ILE A 23 5.71 -12.24 -1.62
N ILE A 24 5.09 -13.17 -2.33
CA ILE A 24 4.43 -12.90 -3.60
C ILE A 24 2.94 -13.26 -3.48
N ILE A 25 2.10 -12.24 -3.50
CA ILE A 25 0.64 -12.34 -3.51
C ILE A 25 0.19 -11.92 -4.92
N GLU A 26 -0.27 -12.87 -5.73
CA GLU A 26 -0.46 -12.64 -7.15
C GLU A 26 -1.72 -13.31 -7.69
N GLY A 27 -2.46 -12.61 -8.55
CA GLY A 27 -3.56 -13.15 -9.33
C GLY A 27 -4.79 -13.55 -8.52
N ILE A 28 -5.03 -12.94 -7.36
CA ILE A 28 -6.17 -13.28 -6.50
C ILE A 28 -7.31 -12.28 -6.74
N SER A 29 -8.48 -12.79 -7.14
CA SER A 29 -9.63 -11.95 -7.52
C SER A 29 -10.49 -11.46 -6.36
N ASN A 30 -10.29 -11.94 -5.14
CA ASN A 30 -11.05 -11.51 -3.96
C ASN A 30 -10.22 -11.75 -2.69
N VAL A 31 -9.40 -10.78 -2.34
CA VAL A 31 -8.50 -10.87 -1.20
C VAL A 31 -8.73 -9.72 -0.22
N ASN A 32 -8.65 -10.03 1.08
CA ASN A 32 -8.48 -9.05 2.15
C ASN A 32 -7.05 -9.18 2.69
N ILE A 33 -6.38 -8.06 2.83
CA ILE A 33 -5.01 -7.99 3.37
C ILE A 33 -5.08 -7.21 4.66
N ASP A 34 -4.61 -7.82 5.74
CA ASP A 34 -4.55 -7.19 7.07
C ASP A 34 -3.15 -7.31 7.65
N PHE A 35 -2.39 -6.25 7.52
CA PHE A 35 -1.06 -6.09 8.08
C PHE A 35 -1.01 -4.99 9.16
N ASN A 36 -2.18 -4.62 9.71
CA ASN A 36 -2.22 -3.63 10.78
C ASN A 36 -1.22 -3.98 11.90
N TYR A 37 -0.45 -2.98 12.30
CA TYR A 37 0.54 -3.06 13.39
C TYR A 37 1.64 -4.10 13.16
N SER A 38 1.94 -4.38 11.90
CA SER A 38 2.92 -5.40 11.51
C SER A 38 4.26 -4.81 11.14
N GLU A 39 5.33 -5.46 11.57
CA GLU A 39 6.68 -5.23 11.06
C GLU A 39 7.10 -6.40 10.17
N ILE A 40 7.09 -6.18 8.86
CA ILE A 40 7.36 -7.22 7.87
C ILE A 40 8.82 -7.11 7.41
N LYS A 41 9.61 -8.16 7.70
CA LYS A 41 11.07 -8.21 7.47
C LYS A 41 11.45 -8.95 6.18
N THR A 42 10.48 -9.21 5.33
CA THR A 42 10.64 -9.87 4.03
C THR A 42 10.10 -8.93 2.97
N PRO A 43 10.72 -8.81 1.78
CA PRO A 43 10.13 -8.04 0.69
C PRO A 43 8.72 -8.54 0.35
N VAL A 44 7.78 -7.63 0.11
CA VAL A 44 6.39 -7.97 -0.21
C VAL A 44 6.03 -7.44 -1.58
N TYR A 45 5.57 -8.32 -2.46
CA TYR A 45 5.06 -8.01 -3.78
C TYR A 45 3.60 -8.45 -3.89
N ILE A 46 2.70 -7.50 -4.11
CA ILE A 46 1.28 -7.74 -4.34
C ILE A 46 0.97 -7.31 -5.76
N LYS A 47 0.54 -8.24 -6.60
CA LYS A 47 0.36 -8.01 -8.02
C LYS A 47 -0.92 -8.62 -8.56
N GLU A 48 -1.52 -7.94 -9.52
CA GLU A 48 -2.64 -8.48 -10.30
C GLU A 48 -3.79 -9.00 -9.44
N CYS A 49 -4.07 -8.32 -8.31
CA CYS A 49 -5.11 -8.69 -7.37
C CYS A 49 -6.30 -7.74 -7.43
N VAL A 50 -7.47 -8.26 -7.13
CA VAL A 50 -8.62 -7.45 -6.72
C VAL A 50 -8.72 -7.53 -5.20
N ILE A 51 -8.35 -6.45 -4.54
CA ILE A 51 -8.26 -6.35 -3.09
C ILE A 51 -9.53 -5.67 -2.58
N LYS A 52 -10.31 -6.38 -1.77
CA LYS A 52 -11.53 -5.83 -1.21
C LYS A 52 -11.21 -4.83 -0.09
N ASN A 53 -10.42 -5.28 0.88
CA ASN A 53 -9.96 -4.46 1.99
C ASN A 53 -8.44 -4.61 2.17
N MET A 54 -7.78 -3.50 2.47
CA MET A 54 -6.35 -3.47 2.75
C MET A 54 -6.11 -2.61 3.98
N TYR A 55 -5.63 -3.23 5.05
CA TYR A 55 -5.40 -2.59 6.33
C TYR A 55 -3.89 -2.51 6.58
N LEU A 56 -3.36 -1.29 6.64
CA LEU A 56 -1.93 -1.01 6.73
C LEU A 56 -1.58 -0.03 7.86
N ASN A 57 -2.46 0.17 8.84
CA ASN A 57 -2.20 1.08 9.95
C ASN A 57 -0.96 0.63 10.72
N SER A 58 0.01 1.53 10.89
CA SER A 58 1.30 1.25 11.54
C SER A 58 2.01 0.01 10.97
N THR A 59 1.92 -0.18 9.66
CA THR A 59 2.61 -1.28 8.96
C THR A 59 3.96 -0.80 8.47
N TRP A 60 5.01 -1.57 8.77
CA TRP A 60 6.37 -1.27 8.37
C TRP A 60 6.93 -2.37 7.46
N PHE A 61 7.04 -2.06 6.18
CA PHE A 61 7.65 -2.95 5.18
C PHE A 61 9.16 -2.76 5.14
N ARG A 62 9.88 -3.38 6.08
CA ARG A 62 11.32 -3.15 6.30
C ARG A 62 12.19 -3.45 5.08
N LYS A 63 11.82 -4.44 4.26
CA LYS A 63 12.57 -4.88 3.09
C LYS A 63 11.94 -4.48 1.77
N GLY A 64 11.05 -3.46 1.80
CA GLY A 64 10.39 -2.95 0.62
C GLY A 64 9.02 -3.55 0.35
N PHE A 65 8.28 -2.83 -0.50
CA PHE A 65 6.90 -3.17 -0.84
C PHE A 65 6.63 -2.76 -2.28
N VAL A 66 5.99 -3.64 -3.02
CA VAL A 66 5.50 -3.38 -4.37
C VAL A 66 4.00 -3.69 -4.43
N LEU A 67 3.22 -2.73 -4.88
CA LEU A 67 1.80 -2.88 -5.21
C LEU A 67 1.63 -2.54 -6.69
N GLU A 68 1.30 -3.54 -7.50
CA GLU A 68 1.31 -3.43 -8.95
C GLU A 68 0.08 -4.06 -9.59
N ASN A 69 -0.52 -3.37 -10.57
CA ASN A 69 -1.65 -3.87 -11.37
C ASN A 69 -2.83 -4.39 -10.52
N CYS A 70 -3.10 -3.73 -9.40
CA CYS A 70 -4.19 -4.09 -8.50
C CYS A 70 -5.38 -3.14 -8.61
N ILE A 71 -6.56 -3.65 -8.27
CA ILE A 71 -7.75 -2.84 -8.02
C ILE A 71 -8.07 -2.96 -6.53
N VAL A 72 -8.10 -1.83 -5.81
CA VAL A 72 -8.45 -1.78 -4.40
C VAL A 72 -9.83 -1.14 -4.25
N LEU A 73 -10.77 -1.86 -3.67
CA LEU A 73 -12.18 -1.49 -3.70
C LEU A 73 -12.56 -0.48 -2.61
N ASN A 74 -11.99 -0.61 -1.42
CA ASN A 74 -12.34 0.23 -0.27
C ASN A 74 -11.19 1.14 0.15
N ASP A 75 -11.46 2.04 1.10
CA ASP A 75 -10.44 2.94 1.62
C ASP A 75 -9.27 2.17 2.24
N ILE A 76 -8.07 2.71 2.08
CA ILE A 76 -6.85 2.19 2.70
C ILE A 76 -6.42 3.17 3.78
N ASN A 77 -6.19 2.68 4.99
CA ASN A 77 -5.55 3.44 6.04
C ASN A 77 -4.11 2.97 6.22
N HIS A 78 -3.16 3.87 5.98
CA HIS A 78 -1.73 3.64 6.17
C HIS A 78 -1.14 4.71 7.09
N GLU A 79 -1.79 4.93 8.23
CA GLU A 79 -1.28 5.86 9.24
C GLU A 79 0.00 5.33 9.89
N MET A 80 0.91 6.26 10.22
CA MET A 80 2.16 5.96 10.93
C MET A 80 2.97 4.81 10.30
N GLY A 81 2.88 4.68 8.98
CA GLY A 81 3.60 3.68 8.21
C GLY A 81 4.98 4.16 7.78
N GLY A 82 5.57 3.42 6.84
CA GLY A 82 6.90 3.69 6.33
C GLY A 82 7.98 2.90 7.04
N HIS A 83 9.00 3.57 7.57
CA HIS A 83 10.13 2.98 8.30
C HIS A 83 10.83 1.84 7.53
N ASN A 84 10.86 1.99 6.20
CA ASN A 84 11.39 1.03 5.23
C ASN A 84 12.90 1.21 5.04
N TYR A 85 13.63 0.11 4.89
CA TYR A 85 15.06 0.10 4.55
C TYR A 85 15.33 -0.36 3.10
N SER A 86 14.27 -0.49 2.31
CA SER A 86 14.31 -0.73 0.88
C SER A 86 13.17 0.07 0.23
N GLU A 87 13.25 0.28 -1.07
CA GLU A 87 12.31 1.12 -1.81
C GLU A 87 10.87 0.61 -1.77
N ILE A 88 9.93 1.53 -1.91
CA ILE A 88 8.49 1.25 -2.03
C ILE A 88 8.04 1.70 -3.42
N HIS A 89 7.33 0.82 -4.11
CA HIS A 89 6.78 1.08 -5.43
C HIS A 89 5.28 0.80 -5.45
N ILE A 90 4.50 1.82 -5.78
CA ILE A 90 3.05 1.73 -5.97
C ILE A 90 2.76 2.18 -7.40
N HIS A 91 2.45 1.24 -8.29
CA HIS A 91 2.28 1.61 -9.69
C HIS A 91 1.22 0.79 -10.41
N THR A 92 0.57 1.45 -11.36
CA THR A 92 -0.43 0.85 -12.25
C THR A 92 -1.62 0.26 -11.51
N ASN A 93 -2.08 0.94 -10.45
CA ASN A 93 -3.22 0.51 -9.65
C ASN A 93 -4.44 1.41 -9.86
N ILE A 94 -5.60 0.89 -9.53
CA ILE A 94 -6.85 1.65 -9.41
C ILE A 94 -7.32 1.57 -7.96
N PHE A 95 -7.36 2.72 -7.30
CA PHE A 95 -7.88 2.87 -5.94
C PHE A 95 -9.28 3.48 -6.02
N LEU A 96 -10.31 2.70 -5.73
CA LEU A 96 -11.70 3.18 -5.72
C LEU A 96 -12.02 3.95 -4.44
N GLY A 97 -11.41 3.58 -3.33
CA GLY A 97 -11.48 4.27 -2.05
C GLY A 97 -10.41 5.35 -1.89
N PHE A 98 -10.44 6.05 -0.76
CA PHE A 98 -9.41 6.99 -0.37
C PHE A 98 -8.16 6.24 0.13
N PHE A 99 -6.97 6.67 -0.28
CA PHE A 99 -5.74 6.11 0.24
C PHE A 99 -5.11 7.10 1.23
N ASP A 100 -5.22 6.79 2.51
CA ASP A 100 -4.76 7.62 3.60
C ASP A 100 -3.31 7.28 3.97
N PHE A 101 -2.42 8.26 3.78
CA PHE A 101 -1.02 8.24 4.24
C PHE A 101 -0.85 9.30 5.33
N PHE A 102 -1.29 9.03 6.52
CA PHE A 102 -1.26 9.99 7.60
C PHE A 102 -0.03 9.77 8.50
N ASP A 103 0.81 10.80 8.66
CA ASP A 103 1.98 10.78 9.54
C ASP A 103 2.94 9.61 9.26
N CYS A 104 3.17 9.31 7.97
CA CYS A 104 4.13 8.29 7.56
C CYS A 104 5.54 8.86 7.45
N HIS A 105 6.54 8.04 7.77
CA HIS A 105 7.94 8.38 7.59
C HIS A 105 8.66 7.32 6.75
N PHE A 106 8.92 7.63 5.50
CA PHE A 106 9.61 6.75 4.55
C PHE A 106 11.10 7.04 4.53
N PHE A 107 11.92 6.06 4.91
CA PHE A 107 13.38 6.20 5.00
C PHE A 107 14.06 6.06 3.64
N GLU A 108 13.60 5.13 2.82
CA GLU A 108 14.09 4.93 1.46
C GLU A 108 13.13 5.53 0.43
N ARG A 109 13.58 5.64 -0.81
CA ARG A 109 12.81 6.21 -1.92
C ARG A 109 11.45 5.52 -2.06
N MET A 110 10.46 6.34 -2.35
CA MET A 110 9.12 5.88 -2.74
C MET A 110 8.80 6.36 -4.15
N THR A 111 8.30 5.48 -4.98
CA THR A 111 7.83 5.79 -6.33
C THR A 111 6.34 5.47 -6.43
N VAL A 112 5.55 6.45 -6.87
CA VAL A 112 4.10 6.30 -7.07
C VAL A 112 3.76 6.81 -8.45
N ASN A 113 3.41 5.90 -9.36
CA ASN A 113 3.21 6.24 -10.76
C ASN A 113 2.13 5.43 -11.46
N ASN A 114 1.53 6.02 -12.47
CA ASN A 114 0.50 5.38 -13.30
C ASN A 114 -0.70 4.84 -12.51
N ASN A 115 -1.03 5.45 -11.38
CA ASN A 115 -2.18 5.05 -10.58
C ASN A 115 -3.39 5.95 -10.86
N ILE A 116 -4.58 5.42 -10.59
CA ILE A 116 -5.83 6.17 -10.58
C ILE A 116 -6.37 6.19 -9.15
N PHE A 117 -6.46 7.39 -8.56
CA PHE A 117 -7.02 7.62 -7.22
C PHE A 117 -8.41 8.25 -7.35
N ILE A 118 -9.46 7.45 -7.33
CA ILE A 118 -10.84 7.91 -7.56
C ILE A 118 -11.28 8.90 -6.48
N LYS A 119 -11.08 8.57 -5.22
CA LYS A 119 -11.39 9.46 -4.09
C LYS A 119 -10.19 10.32 -3.65
N GLY A 120 -9.05 10.21 -4.33
CA GLY A 120 -7.84 10.92 -3.98
C GLY A 120 -7.01 10.25 -2.88
N THR A 121 -5.96 10.94 -2.48
CA THR A 121 -5.03 10.55 -1.42
C THR A 121 -4.42 11.81 -0.80
N ASN A 122 -3.97 11.70 0.44
CA ASN A 122 -3.21 12.75 1.14
C ASN A 122 -1.70 12.51 1.12
N LEU A 123 -1.20 11.74 0.16
CA LEU A 123 0.22 11.36 0.07
C LEU A 123 1.16 12.58 0.21
N ILE A 124 0.83 13.68 -0.45
CA ILE A 124 1.53 14.98 -0.34
C ILE A 124 0.65 16.07 0.26
N GLY A 125 -0.42 15.69 0.94
CA GLY A 125 -1.35 16.56 1.65
C GLY A 125 -0.98 16.76 3.13
N ASN A 126 -1.98 17.13 3.93
CA ASN A 126 -1.88 17.35 5.37
C ASN A 126 -0.84 18.42 5.75
N THR A 127 -0.57 19.35 4.86
CA THR A 127 0.47 20.38 5.04
C THR A 127 0.10 21.41 6.12
N CYS A 128 -1.20 21.60 6.37
CA CYS A 128 -1.72 22.56 7.32
C CYS A 128 -1.85 22.00 8.75
N LYS A 129 -1.83 20.68 8.93
CA LYS A 129 -2.12 20.01 10.21
C LYS A 129 -0.90 19.47 10.95
N GLY A 130 0.29 19.57 10.38
CA GLY A 130 1.52 19.06 11.00
C GLY A 130 1.72 17.54 10.91
N TYR A 131 0.84 16.83 10.22
CA TYR A 131 0.90 15.38 10.04
C TYR A 131 1.23 14.95 8.60
N LYS A 132 2.01 15.81 7.92
CA LYS A 132 2.49 15.50 6.58
C LYS A 132 3.46 14.33 6.58
N ASN A 133 3.46 13.59 5.50
CA ASN A 133 4.41 12.49 5.31
C ASN A 133 5.84 13.01 5.09
N ILE A 134 6.82 12.24 5.51
CA ILE A 134 8.25 12.54 5.38
C ILE A 134 8.88 11.50 4.46
N PHE A 135 9.69 11.95 3.50
CA PHE A 135 10.37 11.12 2.51
C PHE A 135 11.86 11.45 2.53
N ASP A 136 12.66 10.73 3.32
CA ASP A 136 14.08 11.03 3.54
C ASP A 136 14.92 11.01 2.26
N LYS A 137 14.68 10.00 1.40
CA LYS A 137 15.37 9.85 0.11
C LYS A 137 14.53 10.21 -1.11
N GLY A 138 13.42 10.88 -0.86
CA GLY A 138 12.57 11.47 -1.89
C GLY A 138 11.38 10.61 -2.30
N LEU A 139 10.45 11.30 -2.93
CA LEU A 139 9.22 10.76 -3.51
C LEU A 139 9.22 11.09 -5.00
N GLU A 140 9.06 10.08 -5.84
CA GLU A 140 8.87 10.24 -7.29
C GLU A 140 7.40 10.03 -7.65
N LEU A 141 6.80 11.06 -8.26
CA LEU A 141 5.41 11.06 -8.69
C LEU A 141 5.35 11.35 -10.18
N TYR A 142 4.71 10.47 -10.95
CA TYR A 142 4.44 10.75 -12.36
C TYR A 142 3.25 9.95 -12.88
N GLU A 143 2.52 10.57 -13.81
CA GLU A 143 1.40 9.97 -14.54
C GLU A 143 0.28 9.39 -13.66
N ASN A 144 0.06 9.94 -12.47
CA ASN A 144 -1.08 9.59 -11.64
C ASN A 144 -2.30 10.45 -12.00
N ILE A 145 -3.48 9.86 -11.91
CA ILE A 145 -4.77 10.52 -12.08
C ILE A 145 -5.47 10.62 -10.73
N GLY A 146 -5.99 11.78 -10.41
CA GLY A 146 -6.67 12.07 -9.14
C GLY A 146 -5.89 13.06 -8.28
N ARG A 147 -6.46 13.41 -7.12
CA ARG A 147 -5.82 14.35 -6.19
C ARG A 147 -4.88 13.63 -5.25
N LEU A 148 -3.65 14.14 -5.14
CA LEU A 148 -2.61 13.56 -4.28
C LEU A 148 -2.37 14.36 -3.01
N ASN A 149 -2.98 15.53 -2.90
CA ASN A 149 -2.76 16.53 -1.85
C ASN A 149 -4.00 16.82 -1.00
N GLU A 150 -4.85 15.84 -0.81
CA GLU A 150 -6.02 15.99 0.06
C GLU A 150 -5.57 16.28 1.50
N GLU A 151 -6.42 17.02 2.22
CA GLU A 151 -6.25 17.29 3.64
C GLU A 151 -7.20 16.37 4.42
N ASN A 152 -6.67 15.57 5.31
CA ASN A 152 -7.48 14.61 6.06
C ASN A 152 -7.27 14.76 7.57
#